data_0b8bfb1b73113f4d2c78ae920ff98d53
#
_entry.id   0b8bfb1b73113f4d2c78ae920ff98d53
#
_cell.length_a   1.000
_cell.length_b   1.000
_cell.length_c   1.000
_cell.angle_alpha   90.00
_cell.angle_beta   90.00
_cell.angle_gamma   90.00
#
_symmetry.space_group_name_H-M   'P 1'
#
loop_
_entity.id
_entity.type
_entity.pdbx_description
1 polymer ?
#
loop_
_entity_poly.entity_id
_entity_poly.type
_entity_poly.pdbx_seq_one_letter_code
_entity_poly.pdbx_strand_id
1 'polypeptide(L)'
;MIRTRLHEPAESVQEMYLGIALHLAMPEQKERMTWVKKFYDLLSRLEVTMATPTLSNARKPYHQLSSCFIDTVPDSLEGIYRSIDNFAMVSKFGGGMGMYFGKVRAAGGNIRGFKGVAGGVIRWMKLVNDTAVAVDQLGMRQGAVAVYLDVWHKDLPEFLQLRTNNGDDRMKAHDIFPSVCYPDLFWKMAKEDLNQPWYLFCLTRL
;
A
#
# COMPACT_ATOMS: atom_id res chain seq x y z
N MET A 1 -9.32 -15.30 15.21
CA MET A 1 -10.14 -16.19 16.07
C MET A 1 -11.43 -16.51 15.34
N ILE A 2 -11.81 -17.77 15.25
CA ILE A 2 -13.07 -18.21 14.63
C ILE A 2 -14.23 -17.78 15.53
N ARG A 3 -15.31 -17.27 14.94
CA ARG A 3 -16.51 -16.85 15.66
C ARG A 3 -17.73 -17.66 15.22
N THR A 4 -18.65 -17.86 16.12
CA THR A 4 -19.98 -18.42 15.85
C THR A 4 -20.84 -17.42 15.07
N ARG A 5 -22.05 -17.83 14.61
CA ARG A 5 -23.03 -16.92 14.03
C ARG A 5 -23.47 -15.80 14.97
N LEU A 6 -23.34 -15.98 16.27
CA LEU A 6 -23.63 -14.98 17.32
C LEU A 6 -22.42 -14.10 17.64
N HIS A 7 -21.36 -14.17 16.81
CA HIS A 7 -20.08 -13.46 17.02
C HIS A 7 -19.33 -13.82 18.31
N GLU A 8 -19.67 -14.91 18.97
CA GLU A 8 -18.95 -15.44 20.11
C GLU A 8 -17.67 -16.18 19.66
N PRO A 9 -16.59 -16.13 20.46
CA PRO A 9 -15.39 -16.90 20.17
C PRO A 9 -15.68 -18.40 20.12
N ALA A 10 -15.33 -19.07 19.03
CA ALA A 10 -15.49 -20.52 18.85
C ALA A 10 -14.23 -21.32 19.17
N GLU A 11 -13.12 -20.63 19.45
CA GLU A 11 -11.83 -21.22 19.78
C GLU A 11 -11.13 -20.39 20.84
N SER A 12 -10.29 -20.99 21.65
CA SER A 12 -9.39 -20.30 22.56
C SER A 12 -8.23 -19.63 21.78
N VAL A 13 -7.56 -18.69 22.40
CA VAL A 13 -6.36 -18.04 21.81
C VAL A 13 -5.26 -19.07 21.55
N GLN A 14 -5.11 -20.06 22.42
CA GLN A 14 -4.11 -21.11 22.28
C GLN A 14 -4.41 -22.04 21.09
N GLU A 15 -5.67 -22.40 20.86
CA GLU A 15 -6.09 -23.17 19.69
C GLU A 15 -5.86 -22.38 18.40
N MET A 16 -6.11 -21.07 18.43
CA MET A 16 -5.81 -20.18 17.30
C MET A 16 -4.31 -20.21 16.97
N TYR A 17 -3.44 -20.03 17.96
CA TYR A 17 -1.99 -20.04 17.73
C TYR A 17 -1.50 -21.41 17.26
N LEU A 18 -2.04 -22.50 17.81
CA LEU A 18 -1.69 -23.84 17.36
C LEU A 18 -2.10 -24.05 15.88
N GLY A 19 -3.29 -23.66 15.50
CA GLY A 19 -3.76 -23.76 14.11
C GLY A 19 -2.90 -22.94 13.15
N ILE A 20 -2.47 -21.75 13.55
CA ILE A 20 -1.56 -20.91 12.75
C ILE A 20 -0.18 -21.58 12.63
N ALA A 21 0.37 -22.10 13.74
CA ALA A 21 1.66 -22.79 13.74
C ALA A 21 1.65 -24.05 12.84
N LEU A 22 0.57 -24.81 12.87
CA LEU A 22 0.35 -25.94 11.96
C LEU A 22 0.37 -25.50 10.49
N HIS A 23 -0.35 -24.42 10.17
CA HIS A 23 -0.39 -23.90 8.81
C HIS A 23 0.97 -23.40 8.33
N LEU A 24 1.69 -22.63 9.16
CA LEU A 24 3.02 -22.10 8.82
C LEU A 24 4.06 -23.22 8.62
N ALA A 25 3.93 -24.32 9.31
CA ALA A 25 4.83 -25.47 9.18
C ALA A 25 4.49 -26.41 8.00
N MET A 26 3.39 -26.18 7.26
CA MET A 26 3.01 -27.04 6.14
C MET A 26 4.09 -27.16 5.04
N PRO A 27 4.80 -26.09 4.66
CA PRO A 27 5.87 -26.18 3.66
C PRO A 27 7.10 -26.98 4.12
N GLU A 28 7.28 -27.18 5.42
CA GLU A 28 8.45 -27.87 5.96
C GLU A 28 8.40 -29.36 5.59
N GLN A 29 9.43 -29.83 4.87
CA GLN A 29 9.52 -31.22 4.41
C GLN A 29 9.99 -32.16 5.49
N LYS A 30 10.90 -31.69 6.37
CA LYS A 30 11.50 -32.46 7.46
C LYS A 30 11.17 -31.84 8.80
N GLU A 31 11.05 -32.66 9.83
CA GLU A 31 10.84 -32.24 11.21
C GLU A 31 9.64 -31.27 11.38
N ARG A 32 8.59 -31.44 10.60
CA ARG A 32 7.43 -30.54 10.58
C ARG A 32 6.86 -30.27 11.97
N MET A 33 6.75 -31.29 12.82
CA MET A 33 6.23 -31.14 14.16
C MET A 33 7.17 -30.34 15.08
N THR A 34 8.47 -30.40 14.84
CA THR A 34 9.45 -29.55 15.53
C THR A 34 9.22 -28.06 15.18
N TRP A 35 8.95 -27.76 13.90
CA TRP A 35 8.62 -26.41 13.46
C TRP A 35 7.26 -25.93 14.01
N VAL A 36 6.25 -26.79 14.02
CA VAL A 36 4.96 -26.47 14.66
C VAL A 36 5.18 -26.04 16.11
N LYS A 37 5.95 -26.80 16.86
CA LYS A 37 6.23 -26.48 18.26
C LYS A 37 6.97 -25.15 18.42
N LYS A 38 8.01 -24.91 17.60
CA LYS A 38 8.76 -23.63 17.61
C LYS A 38 7.85 -22.43 17.33
N PHE A 39 7.03 -22.49 16.26
CA PHE A 39 6.10 -21.40 15.93
C PHE A 39 5.04 -21.21 17.02
N TYR A 40 4.49 -22.29 17.54
CA TYR A 40 3.51 -22.22 18.62
C TYR A 40 4.11 -21.60 19.90
N ASP A 41 5.29 -22.03 20.31
CA ASP A 41 5.96 -21.51 21.52
C ASP A 41 6.20 -20.00 21.40
N LEU A 42 6.69 -19.50 20.25
CA LEU A 42 6.92 -18.08 20.02
C LEU A 42 5.62 -17.27 20.04
N LEU A 43 4.56 -17.76 19.40
CA LEU A 43 3.27 -17.06 19.33
C LEU A 43 2.50 -17.10 20.66
N SER A 44 2.45 -18.27 21.31
CA SER A 44 1.68 -18.46 22.52
C SER A 44 2.27 -17.75 23.74
N ARG A 45 3.59 -17.55 23.75
CA ARG A 45 4.30 -16.77 24.79
C ARG A 45 4.35 -15.28 24.48
N LEU A 46 3.78 -14.84 23.34
CA LEU A 46 3.82 -13.45 22.88
C LEU A 46 5.24 -12.89 22.66
N GLU A 47 6.21 -13.76 22.41
CA GLU A 47 7.58 -13.35 22.07
C GLU A 47 7.63 -12.74 20.64
N VAL A 48 6.71 -13.18 19.77
CA VAL A 48 6.50 -12.65 18.41
C VAL A 48 5.02 -12.44 18.19
N THR A 49 4.66 -11.31 17.59
CA THR A 49 3.32 -11.06 17.06
C THR A 49 3.35 -11.01 15.55
N MET A 50 2.34 -11.62 14.92
CA MET A 50 2.22 -11.67 13.47
C MET A 50 1.26 -10.59 12.96
N ALA A 51 1.48 -10.16 11.71
CA ALA A 51 0.57 -9.25 11.04
C ALA A 51 -0.82 -9.87 10.87
N THR A 52 -1.85 -9.02 10.86
CA THR A 52 -3.26 -9.44 10.76
C THR A 52 -3.53 -10.45 9.64
N PRO A 53 -3.00 -10.34 8.40
CA PRO A 53 -3.25 -11.34 7.37
C PRO A 53 -2.76 -12.73 7.74
N THR A 54 -1.62 -12.85 8.42
CA THR A 54 -1.15 -14.15 8.91
C THR A 54 -2.12 -14.73 9.94
N LEU A 55 -2.53 -13.93 10.92
CA LEU A 55 -3.44 -14.39 11.99
C LEU A 55 -4.84 -14.73 11.45
N SER A 56 -5.32 -13.99 10.44
CA SER A 56 -6.69 -14.12 9.93
C SER A 56 -6.83 -15.09 8.77
N ASN A 57 -5.79 -15.27 7.94
CA ASN A 57 -5.86 -16.03 6.69
C ASN A 57 -5.13 -17.37 6.74
N ALA A 58 -4.18 -17.57 7.67
CA ALA A 58 -3.68 -18.91 7.95
C ALA A 58 -4.85 -19.85 8.24
N ARG A 59 -4.81 -21.07 7.76
CA ARG A 59 -5.87 -22.10 7.86
C ARG A 59 -7.04 -21.92 6.90
N LYS A 60 -7.05 -20.87 6.06
CA LYS A 60 -8.04 -20.69 5.00
C LYS A 60 -7.57 -21.29 3.68
N PRO A 61 -8.49 -21.71 2.79
CA PRO A 61 -8.14 -22.16 1.44
C PRO A 61 -7.35 -21.09 0.65
N TYR A 62 -7.69 -19.81 0.85
CA TYR A 62 -6.96 -18.65 0.30
C TYR A 62 -6.10 -18.03 1.40
N HIS A 63 -4.84 -18.41 1.44
CA HIS A 63 -3.92 -18.10 2.53
C HIS A 63 -2.89 -17.03 2.15
N GLN A 64 -3.34 -15.87 1.67
CA GLN A 64 -2.48 -14.70 1.54
C GLN A 64 -2.09 -14.22 2.94
N LEU A 65 -0.80 -14.27 3.30
CA LEU A 65 -0.30 -14.02 4.66
C LEU A 65 0.47 -12.70 4.80
N SER A 66 0.84 -12.05 3.69
CA SER A 66 1.59 -10.79 3.70
C SER A 66 0.69 -9.61 3.98
N SER A 67 1.17 -8.65 4.77
CA SER A 67 0.40 -7.44 5.08
C SER A 67 0.71 -6.26 4.15
N CYS A 68 1.92 -6.21 3.57
CA CYS A 68 2.41 -5.05 2.85
C CYS A 68 2.97 -5.45 1.48
N PHE A 69 2.61 -4.67 0.48
CA PHE A 69 3.03 -4.83 -0.92
C PHE A 69 3.53 -3.50 -1.45
N ILE A 70 4.42 -3.53 -2.42
CA ILE A 70 4.97 -2.33 -3.06
C ILE A 70 4.81 -2.49 -4.57
N ASP A 71 4.37 -1.41 -5.24
CA ASP A 71 4.30 -1.33 -6.69
C ASP A 71 4.89 -0.01 -7.21
N THR A 72 5.51 -0.07 -8.37
CA THR A 72 5.97 1.10 -9.12
C THR A 72 5.05 1.31 -10.31
N VAL A 73 4.29 2.39 -10.29
CA VAL A 73 3.30 2.71 -11.31
C VAL A 73 4.00 3.13 -12.62
N PRO A 74 3.82 2.39 -13.73
CA PRO A 74 4.40 2.75 -15.01
C PRO A 74 3.70 3.96 -15.64
N ASP A 75 4.44 4.74 -16.45
CA ASP A 75 3.90 5.91 -17.18
C ASP A 75 3.16 5.48 -18.46
N SER A 76 2.12 4.69 -18.32
CA SER A 76 1.23 4.28 -19.41
C SER A 76 -0.18 3.99 -18.87
N LEU A 77 -1.19 4.20 -19.70
CA LEU A 77 -2.59 3.93 -19.31
C LEU A 77 -2.78 2.49 -18.82
N GLU A 78 -2.29 1.53 -19.59
CA GLU A 78 -2.36 0.10 -19.24
C GLU A 78 -1.62 -0.20 -17.93
N GLY A 79 -0.40 0.35 -17.75
CA GLY A 79 0.39 0.14 -16.55
C GLY A 79 -0.26 0.73 -15.30
N ILE A 80 -0.82 1.95 -15.40
CA ILE A 80 -1.53 2.59 -14.28
C ILE A 80 -2.73 1.75 -13.86
N TYR A 81 -3.59 1.33 -14.81
CA TYR A 81 -4.76 0.51 -14.48
C TYR A 81 -4.38 -0.87 -13.96
N ARG A 82 -3.29 -1.48 -14.45
CA ARG A 82 -2.77 -2.74 -13.89
C ARG A 82 -2.34 -2.56 -12.43
N SER A 83 -1.67 -1.46 -12.09
CA SER A 83 -1.30 -1.15 -10.71
C SER A 83 -2.53 -0.96 -9.82
N ILE A 84 -3.58 -0.31 -10.32
CA ILE A 84 -4.86 -0.15 -9.60
C ILE A 84 -5.55 -1.51 -9.40
N ASP A 85 -5.58 -2.37 -10.41
CA ASP A 85 -6.13 -3.73 -10.31
C ASP A 85 -5.36 -4.55 -9.28
N ASN A 86 -4.03 -4.55 -9.34
CA ASN A 86 -3.17 -5.20 -8.33
C ASN A 86 -3.50 -4.71 -6.92
N PHE A 87 -3.66 -3.39 -6.74
CA PHE A 87 -4.05 -2.83 -5.45
C PHE A 87 -5.43 -3.32 -5.00
N ALA A 88 -6.42 -3.34 -5.89
CA ALA A 88 -7.76 -3.85 -5.58
C ALA A 88 -7.70 -5.31 -5.12
N MET A 89 -6.92 -6.16 -5.78
CA MET A 89 -6.72 -7.55 -5.39
C MET A 89 -6.01 -7.69 -4.05
N VAL A 90 -4.97 -6.90 -3.79
CA VAL A 90 -4.26 -6.88 -2.50
C VAL A 90 -5.23 -6.45 -1.38
N SER A 91 -6.00 -5.38 -1.60
CA SER A 91 -6.99 -4.88 -0.65
C SER A 91 -8.06 -5.91 -0.32
N LYS A 92 -8.61 -6.59 -1.33
CA LYS A 92 -9.60 -7.68 -1.18
C LYS A 92 -9.13 -8.76 -0.20
N PHE A 93 -7.84 -9.09 -0.21
CA PHE A 93 -7.25 -10.10 0.68
C PHE A 93 -6.64 -9.53 1.97
N GLY A 94 -6.92 -8.26 2.29
CA GLY A 94 -6.55 -7.62 3.55
C GLY A 94 -5.12 -7.12 3.64
N GLY A 95 -4.41 -7.03 2.51
CA GLY A 95 -3.11 -6.39 2.41
C GLY A 95 -3.21 -4.88 2.22
N GLY A 96 -2.16 -4.15 2.58
CA GLY A 96 -1.95 -2.75 2.22
C GLY A 96 -0.91 -2.61 1.12
N MET A 97 -0.98 -1.53 0.33
CA MET A 97 -0.07 -1.31 -0.79
C MET A 97 0.62 0.04 -0.73
N GLY A 98 1.92 0.07 -1.03
CA GLY A 98 2.67 1.29 -1.33
C GLY A 98 2.79 1.45 -2.85
N MET A 99 2.30 2.56 -3.40
CA MET A 99 2.32 2.83 -4.84
C MET A 99 3.21 4.04 -5.14
N TYR A 100 4.30 3.82 -5.88
CA TYR A 100 5.22 4.89 -6.26
C TYR A 100 4.85 5.47 -7.63
N PHE A 101 4.52 6.77 -7.65
CA PHE A 101 4.08 7.52 -8.82
C PHE A 101 5.16 8.38 -9.48
N GLY A 102 6.38 8.40 -8.96
CA GLY A 102 7.46 9.26 -9.45
C GLY A 102 7.84 9.03 -10.92
N LYS A 103 7.46 7.90 -11.52
CA LYS A 103 7.68 7.64 -12.95
C LYS A 103 6.57 8.17 -13.87
N VAL A 104 5.41 8.50 -13.31
CA VAL A 104 4.27 9.01 -14.08
C VAL A 104 4.47 10.49 -14.39
N ARG A 105 4.24 10.89 -15.64
CA ARG A 105 4.42 12.27 -16.10
C ARG A 105 3.50 13.25 -15.38
N ALA A 106 4.01 14.44 -15.13
CA ALA A 106 3.28 15.53 -14.49
C ALA A 106 2.22 16.15 -15.40
N ALA A 107 1.33 16.94 -14.80
CA ALA A 107 0.37 17.77 -15.52
C ALA A 107 1.07 18.71 -16.51
N GLY A 108 0.48 18.85 -17.69
CA GLY A 108 1.07 19.64 -18.78
C GLY A 108 2.22 18.93 -19.50
N GLY A 109 2.52 17.67 -19.19
CA GLY A 109 3.48 16.86 -19.94
C GLY A 109 2.98 16.51 -21.36
N ASN A 110 3.90 15.98 -22.19
CA ASN A 110 3.59 15.61 -23.58
C ASN A 110 3.02 14.18 -23.66
N ILE A 111 2.00 14.00 -24.51
CA ILE A 111 1.46 12.67 -24.84
C ILE A 111 1.47 12.52 -26.36
N ARG A 112 2.19 11.52 -26.89
CA ARG A 112 2.26 11.20 -28.32
C ARG A 112 2.53 12.42 -29.20
N GLY A 113 3.44 13.31 -28.79
CA GLY A 113 3.78 14.54 -29.55
C GLY A 113 2.86 15.74 -29.29
N PHE A 114 1.73 15.56 -28.62
CA PHE A 114 0.87 16.67 -28.19
C PHE A 114 1.39 17.27 -26.89
N LYS A 115 1.72 18.55 -26.92
CA LYS A 115 2.24 19.28 -25.76
C LYS A 115 1.11 19.69 -24.81
N GLY A 116 1.38 19.62 -23.50
CA GLY A 116 0.49 20.20 -22.49
C GLY A 116 -0.79 19.41 -22.18
N VAL A 117 -0.93 18.17 -22.67
CA VAL A 117 -2.20 17.41 -22.57
C VAL A 117 -2.23 16.39 -21.42
N ALA A 118 -1.11 16.11 -20.76
CA ALA A 118 -1.09 15.18 -19.62
C ALA A 118 -1.86 15.75 -18.44
N GLY A 119 -2.66 14.91 -17.79
CA GLY A 119 -3.49 15.28 -16.64
C GLY A 119 -2.76 15.26 -15.30
N GLY A 120 -1.51 14.78 -15.25
CA GLY A 120 -0.72 14.65 -14.04
C GLY A 120 -1.10 13.48 -13.13
N VAL A 121 -0.36 13.33 -12.02
CA VAL A 121 -0.51 12.18 -11.10
C VAL A 121 -1.76 12.26 -10.21
N ILE A 122 -2.24 13.46 -9.90
CA ILE A 122 -3.32 13.66 -8.92
C ILE A 122 -4.61 12.95 -9.34
N ARG A 123 -4.96 13.02 -10.63
CA ARG A 123 -6.15 12.34 -11.15
C ARG A 123 -6.09 10.82 -11.00
N TRP A 124 -4.91 10.24 -11.17
CA TRP A 124 -4.69 8.80 -10.95
C TRP A 124 -4.75 8.42 -9.48
N MET A 125 -4.19 9.26 -8.61
CA MET A 125 -4.29 9.08 -7.17
C MET A 125 -5.73 9.16 -6.66
N LYS A 126 -6.58 9.97 -7.32
CA LYS A 126 -8.03 9.98 -7.04
C LYS A 126 -8.68 8.64 -7.32
N LEU A 127 -8.34 7.98 -8.45
CA LEU A 127 -8.84 6.63 -8.75
C LEU A 127 -8.35 5.59 -7.72
N VAL A 128 -7.10 5.71 -7.27
CA VAL A 128 -6.57 4.85 -6.19
C VAL A 128 -7.35 5.07 -4.90
N ASN A 129 -7.66 6.33 -4.55
CA ASN A 129 -8.51 6.68 -3.41
C ASN A 129 -9.88 6.02 -3.48
N ASP A 130 -10.56 6.16 -4.62
CA ASP A 130 -11.90 5.63 -4.83
C ASP A 130 -11.86 4.08 -4.83
N THR A 131 -10.78 3.48 -5.32
CA THR A 131 -10.55 2.03 -5.22
C THR A 131 -10.36 1.60 -3.76
N ALA A 132 -9.62 2.36 -2.95
CA ALA A 132 -9.41 2.06 -1.53
C ALA A 132 -10.73 2.05 -0.74
N VAL A 133 -11.64 2.96 -1.10
CA VAL A 133 -12.99 3.04 -0.51
C VAL A 133 -13.90 1.91 -1.03
N ALA A 134 -13.82 1.61 -2.34
CA ALA A 134 -14.71 0.64 -2.98
C ALA A 134 -14.36 -0.81 -2.66
N VAL A 135 -13.07 -1.12 -2.43
CA VAL A 135 -12.59 -2.49 -2.21
C VAL A 135 -12.03 -2.62 -0.80
N ASP A 136 -12.90 -2.98 0.11
CA ASP A 136 -12.54 -3.36 1.48
C ASP A 136 -12.61 -4.89 1.65
N GLN A 137 -12.07 -5.39 2.76
CA GLN A 137 -12.17 -6.79 3.13
C GLN A 137 -13.54 -7.06 3.79
N LEU A 138 -14.63 -7.06 3.00
CA LEU A 138 -15.99 -7.38 3.43
C LEU A 138 -16.46 -6.57 4.67
N GLY A 139 -16.12 -5.29 4.73
CA GLY A 139 -16.43 -4.43 5.87
C GLY A 139 -15.60 -4.69 7.14
N MET A 140 -14.69 -5.67 7.10
CA MET A 140 -13.85 -6.03 8.26
C MET A 140 -12.58 -5.20 8.35
N ARG A 141 -12.05 -4.72 7.23
CA ARG A 141 -10.85 -3.90 7.15
C ARG A 141 -10.90 -3.02 5.91
N GLN A 142 -10.74 -1.72 6.11
CA GLN A 142 -10.67 -0.76 5.01
C GLN A 142 -9.43 -0.96 4.17
N GLY A 143 -9.52 -0.68 2.88
CA GLY A 143 -8.38 -0.64 1.98
C GLY A 143 -7.35 0.39 2.48
N ALA A 144 -6.08 0.04 2.47
CA ALA A 144 -5.00 0.90 2.92
C ALA A 144 -3.93 1.03 1.84
N VAL A 145 -3.69 2.25 1.38
CA VAL A 145 -2.68 2.54 0.35
C VAL A 145 -1.90 3.80 0.67
N ALA A 146 -0.57 3.67 0.62
CA ALA A 146 0.34 4.80 0.66
C ALA A 146 0.77 5.14 -0.78
N VAL A 147 0.73 6.43 -1.14
CA VAL A 147 1.18 6.91 -2.44
C VAL A 147 2.42 7.74 -2.27
N TYR A 148 3.43 7.47 -3.11
CA TYR A 148 4.75 8.09 -3.00
C TYR A 148 5.03 8.93 -4.23
N LEU A 149 5.55 10.14 -4.01
CA LEU A 149 5.99 11.06 -5.05
C LEU A 149 7.34 11.68 -4.67
N ASP A 150 8.20 11.89 -5.64
CA ASP A 150 9.50 12.52 -5.41
C ASP A 150 9.36 14.01 -5.15
N VAL A 151 10.21 14.55 -4.28
CA VAL A 151 10.23 15.97 -3.91
C VAL A 151 10.53 16.90 -5.10
N TRP A 152 11.11 16.40 -6.18
CA TRP A 152 11.36 17.16 -7.42
C TRP A 152 10.25 17.01 -8.47
N HIS A 153 9.20 16.21 -8.22
CA HIS A 153 8.14 16.02 -9.19
C HIS A 153 7.32 17.29 -9.39
N LYS A 154 7.01 17.65 -10.64
CA LYS A 154 6.33 18.91 -10.96
C LYS A 154 4.95 19.05 -10.30
N ASP A 155 4.24 17.96 -10.07
CA ASP A 155 2.92 17.96 -9.41
C ASP A 155 3.03 17.93 -7.88
N LEU A 156 4.21 18.12 -7.29
CA LEU A 156 4.39 18.10 -5.84
C LEU A 156 3.52 19.12 -5.10
N PRO A 157 3.35 20.38 -5.55
CA PRO A 157 2.51 21.35 -4.85
C PRO A 157 1.07 20.89 -4.68
N GLU A 158 0.47 20.31 -5.72
CA GLU A 158 -0.87 19.75 -5.70
C GLU A 158 -0.94 18.46 -4.86
N PHE A 159 0.12 17.63 -4.92
CA PHE A 159 0.25 16.44 -4.11
C PHE A 159 0.23 16.73 -2.61
N LEU A 160 0.91 17.77 -2.16
CA LEU A 160 0.90 18.19 -0.76
C LEU A 160 -0.48 18.68 -0.27
N GLN A 161 -1.37 19.02 -1.20
CA GLN A 161 -2.72 19.48 -0.91
C GLN A 161 -3.79 18.38 -1.02
N LEU A 162 -3.42 17.14 -1.32
CA LEU A 162 -4.37 16.03 -1.55
C LEU A 162 -5.39 15.84 -0.42
N ARG A 163 -4.99 16.09 0.83
CA ARG A 163 -5.83 15.87 2.02
C ARG A 163 -6.30 17.15 2.68
N THR A 164 -6.07 18.30 2.10
CA THR A 164 -6.57 19.57 2.66
C THR A 164 -8.06 19.75 2.34
N ASN A 165 -8.80 20.42 3.23
CA ASN A 165 -10.25 20.62 3.12
C ASN A 165 -10.65 21.82 2.25
N ASN A 166 -9.71 22.45 1.55
CA ASN A 166 -9.94 23.61 0.69
C ASN A 166 -9.60 23.27 -0.77
N GLY A 167 -10.25 23.93 -1.71
CA GLY A 167 -10.01 23.76 -3.15
C GLY A 167 -11.04 22.85 -3.84
N ASP A 168 -10.70 22.36 -5.02
CA ASP A 168 -11.58 21.51 -5.85
C ASP A 168 -11.56 20.05 -5.32
N ASP A 169 -12.71 19.55 -4.87
CA ASP A 169 -12.87 18.19 -4.34
C ASP A 169 -12.50 17.10 -5.34
N ARG A 170 -12.57 17.38 -6.64
CA ARG A 170 -12.12 16.46 -7.69
C ARG A 170 -10.62 16.21 -7.66
N MET A 171 -9.85 17.07 -7.00
CA MET A 171 -8.40 16.98 -6.82
C MET A 171 -8.02 16.51 -5.41
N LYS A 172 -8.98 16.01 -4.62
CA LYS A 172 -8.77 15.55 -3.25
C LYS A 172 -8.84 14.02 -3.16
N ALA A 173 -8.06 13.49 -2.21
CA ALA A 173 -7.95 12.06 -1.95
C ALA A 173 -7.69 11.86 -0.45
N HIS A 174 -8.76 11.73 0.32
CA HIS A 174 -8.70 11.74 1.79
C HIS A 174 -8.39 10.37 2.40
N ASP A 175 -8.63 9.29 1.66
CA ASP A 175 -8.55 7.90 2.15
C ASP A 175 -7.20 7.23 1.81
N ILE A 176 -6.29 7.96 1.16
CA ILE A 176 -4.93 7.50 0.89
C ILE A 176 -3.89 8.24 1.74
N PHE A 177 -2.70 7.66 1.88
CA PHE A 177 -1.61 8.21 2.69
C PHE A 177 -0.50 8.73 1.79
N PRO A 178 -0.46 10.07 1.52
CA PRO A 178 0.58 10.66 0.70
C PRO A 178 1.91 10.72 1.47
N SER A 179 2.99 10.37 0.78
CA SER A 179 4.37 10.41 1.29
C SER A 179 5.31 10.96 0.24
N VAL A 180 6.21 11.86 0.64
CA VAL A 180 7.22 12.44 -0.26
C VAL A 180 8.54 11.67 -0.14
N CYS A 181 9.13 11.31 -1.27
CA CYS A 181 10.47 10.74 -1.32
C CYS A 181 11.50 11.86 -1.40
N TYR A 182 12.35 11.94 -0.39
CA TYR A 182 13.42 12.94 -0.29
C TYR A 182 14.77 12.27 -0.52
N PRO A 183 15.58 12.69 -1.54
CA PRO A 183 16.95 12.22 -1.71
C PRO A 183 17.90 12.92 -0.73
N ASP A 184 19.05 12.32 -0.51
CA ASP A 184 20.11 12.90 0.35
C ASP A 184 20.50 14.32 -0.06
N LEU A 185 20.51 14.59 -1.36
CA LEU A 185 20.79 15.91 -1.90
C LEU A 185 19.83 16.99 -1.37
N PHE A 186 18.54 16.68 -1.27
CA PHE A 186 17.54 17.60 -0.74
C PHE A 186 17.89 17.97 0.71
N TRP A 187 18.16 16.97 1.54
CA TRP A 187 18.49 17.20 2.95
C TRP A 187 19.82 17.92 3.14
N LYS A 188 20.80 17.64 2.28
CA LYS A 188 22.08 18.35 2.29
C LYS A 188 21.88 19.83 1.98
N MET A 189 21.15 20.15 0.91
CA MET A 189 20.85 21.53 0.54
C MET A 189 20.03 22.26 1.63
N ALA A 190 18.99 21.62 2.14
CA ALA A 190 18.15 22.21 3.20
C ALA A 190 18.93 22.46 4.51
N LYS A 191 19.93 21.62 4.81
CA LYS A 191 20.80 21.82 5.97
C LYS A 191 21.79 22.98 5.78
N GLU A 192 22.27 23.19 4.54
CA GLU A 192 23.19 24.28 4.20
C GLU A 192 22.49 25.65 4.19
N ASP A 193 21.34 25.74 3.51
CA ASP A 193 20.51 26.95 3.45
C ASP A 193 19.07 26.59 3.06
N LEU A 194 18.11 26.88 3.93
CA LEU A 194 16.68 26.64 3.70
C LEU A 194 16.08 27.53 2.60
N ASN A 195 16.73 28.62 2.22
CA ASN A 195 16.26 29.55 1.19
C ASN A 195 16.80 29.19 -0.20
N GLN A 196 17.59 28.12 -0.35
CA GLN A 196 18.04 27.68 -1.66
C GLN A 196 16.86 27.28 -2.54
N PRO A 197 16.84 27.66 -3.83
CA PRO A 197 15.79 27.26 -4.75
C PRO A 197 15.84 25.74 -4.99
N TRP A 198 14.67 25.09 -4.86
CA TRP A 198 14.48 23.70 -5.25
C TRP A 198 13.67 23.65 -6.54
N TYR A 199 14.14 22.88 -7.53
CA TYR A 199 13.54 22.84 -8.85
C TYR A 199 12.63 21.63 -9.01
N LEU A 200 11.44 21.86 -9.57
CA LEU A 200 10.47 20.80 -9.91
C LEU A 200 10.52 20.55 -11.41
N PHE A 201 10.49 19.28 -11.80
CA PHE A 201 10.52 18.87 -13.19
C PHE A 201 9.66 17.65 -13.47
N CYS A 202 9.34 17.43 -14.73
CA CYS A 202 8.59 16.27 -15.21
C CYS A 202 9.58 15.30 -15.86
N LEU A 203 9.58 14.04 -15.42
CA LEU A 203 10.29 12.96 -16.11
C LEU A 203 9.49 12.60 -17.37
N THR A 204 9.75 13.28 -18.46
CA THR A 204 9.27 12.84 -19.78
C THR A 204 10.33 11.95 -20.40
N ARG A 205 9.95 10.78 -20.92
CA ARG A 205 10.82 10.04 -21.83
C ARG A 205 11.07 10.95 -23.05
N LEU A 206 12.32 11.31 -23.27
CA LEU A 206 12.80 11.90 -24.49
C LEU A 206 12.58 10.93 -25.65
#